data_2a83e88b62f9d9aa72cc70b91327bdf5
#
_entry.id   2a83e88b62f9d9aa72cc70b91327bdf5
#
_cell.length_a   1.000
_cell.length_b   1.000
_cell.length_c   1.000
_cell.angle_alpha   90.00
_cell.angle_beta   90.00
_cell.angle_gamma   90.00
#
_symmetry.space_group_name_H-M   'P 1'
#
loop_
_entity.id
_entity.type
_entity.pdbx_description
1 polymer ?
#
loop_
_entity_poly.entity_id
_entity_poly.type
_entity_poly.pdbx_seq_one_letter_code
_entity_poly.pdbx_strand_id
1 'polypeptide(L)'
;MHIFGGTGPVGICAGILAAGCGANVFLGSHLGKRISQEVANEYNKRFDVHMQGEDFGSKKSILKSLETSDVVMGTAKAGIQILSKDHLKQAKRMIVVADVNAVPPLGIEGVSVNDMGKELEFTPKKAAGIGALAIPGIGPFIVAGP
;
A
#
# COMPACT_ATOMS: atom_id res chain seq x y z
N MET A 1 6.55 5.21 4.17
CA MET A 1 5.31 4.63 3.65
C MET A 1 5.62 3.75 2.48
N HIS A 2 5.15 2.51 2.48
CA HIS A 2 5.29 1.59 1.34
C HIS A 2 3.94 1.36 0.68
N ILE A 3 3.88 1.51 -0.64
CA ILE A 3 2.65 1.35 -1.44
C ILE A 3 2.80 0.12 -2.33
N PHE A 4 2.08 -0.94 -2.01
CA PHE A 4 2.03 -2.18 -2.76
C PHE A 4 1.06 -2.04 -3.94
N GLY A 5 1.52 -2.34 -5.16
CA GLY A 5 0.82 -1.96 -6.38
C GLY A 5 0.96 -0.47 -6.71
N GLY A 6 2.02 0.16 -6.21
CA GLY A 6 2.27 1.59 -6.26
C GLY A 6 2.47 2.19 -7.65
N THR A 7 2.71 1.36 -8.67
CA THR A 7 2.85 1.79 -10.06
C THR A 7 1.52 1.96 -10.80
N GLY A 8 0.41 1.59 -10.17
CA GLY A 8 -0.94 1.85 -10.68
C GLY A 8 -1.43 3.27 -10.36
N PRO A 9 -2.53 3.72 -11.01
CA PRO A 9 -3.03 5.10 -10.86
C PRO A 9 -3.32 5.51 -9.41
N VAL A 10 -3.96 4.65 -8.63
CA VAL A 10 -4.29 4.93 -7.22
C VAL A 10 -3.03 5.00 -6.37
N GLY A 11 -2.09 4.07 -6.56
CA GLY A 11 -0.82 4.06 -5.84
C GLY A 11 0.05 5.29 -6.13
N ILE A 12 0.11 5.71 -7.39
CA ILE A 12 0.82 6.93 -7.81
C ILE A 12 0.21 8.17 -7.14
N CYS A 13 -1.13 8.33 -7.20
CA CYS A 13 -1.80 9.45 -6.57
C CYS A 13 -1.57 9.49 -5.06
N ALA A 14 -1.71 8.35 -4.38
CA ALA A 14 -1.45 8.24 -2.95
C ALA A 14 0.01 8.59 -2.62
N GLY A 15 0.96 8.12 -3.45
CA GLY A 15 2.38 8.40 -3.29
C GLY A 15 2.70 9.89 -3.43
N ILE A 16 2.16 10.55 -4.44
CA ILE A 16 2.35 12.00 -4.66
C ILE A 16 1.83 12.80 -3.46
N LEU A 17 0.62 12.49 -2.99
CA LEU A 17 0.01 13.18 -1.85
C LEU A 17 0.82 12.96 -0.57
N ALA A 18 1.22 11.72 -0.29
CA ALA A 18 2.02 11.39 0.88
C ALA A 18 3.40 12.05 0.84
N ALA A 19 4.09 12.02 -0.30
CA ALA A 19 5.38 12.67 -0.48
C ALA A 19 5.27 14.19 -0.35
N GLY A 20 4.21 14.81 -0.88
CA GLY A 20 3.90 16.22 -0.71
C GLY A 20 3.65 16.62 0.75
N CYS A 21 3.19 15.69 1.60
CA CYS A 21 3.07 15.85 3.05
C CYS A 21 4.37 15.55 3.82
N GLY A 22 5.47 15.27 3.14
CA GLY A 22 6.78 15.02 3.76
C GLY A 22 7.07 13.56 4.11
N ALA A 23 6.25 12.61 3.67
CA ALA A 23 6.52 11.19 3.90
C ALA A 23 7.63 10.67 2.98
N ASN A 24 8.46 9.76 3.49
CA ASN A 24 9.34 8.95 2.67
C ASN A 24 8.50 7.85 1.99
N VAL A 25 8.30 7.95 0.69
CA VAL A 25 7.41 7.08 -0.08
C VAL A 25 8.18 6.11 -0.96
N PHE A 26 7.79 4.84 -0.89
CA PHE A 26 8.30 3.75 -1.73
C PHE A 26 7.14 3.18 -2.55
N LEU A 27 7.22 3.32 -3.88
CA LEU A 27 6.29 2.71 -4.82
C LEU A 27 6.79 1.31 -5.18
N GLY A 28 6.04 0.30 -4.85
CA GLY A 28 6.43 -1.08 -5.10
C GLY A 28 5.64 -1.78 -6.19
N SER A 29 6.32 -2.58 -7.00
CA SER A 29 5.73 -3.40 -8.04
C SER A 29 6.30 -4.81 -8.02
N HIS A 30 5.47 -5.79 -8.39
CA HIS A 30 5.90 -7.16 -8.66
C HIS A 30 6.74 -7.29 -9.94
N LEU A 31 6.76 -6.24 -10.77
CA LEU A 31 7.56 -6.17 -12.01
C LEU A 31 9.02 -5.77 -11.76
N GLY A 32 9.40 -5.55 -10.50
CA GLY A 32 10.76 -5.26 -10.09
C GLY A 32 11.06 -3.78 -9.87
N LYS A 33 12.19 -3.54 -9.21
CA LYS A 33 12.63 -2.20 -8.80
C LYS A 33 12.84 -1.24 -9.97
N ARG A 34 13.33 -1.71 -11.11
CA ARG A 34 13.59 -0.86 -12.28
C ARG A 34 12.30 -0.18 -12.76
N ILE A 35 11.24 -0.94 -12.93
CA ILE A 35 9.94 -0.42 -13.37
C ILE A 35 9.36 0.56 -12.35
N SER A 36 9.39 0.21 -11.07
CA SER A 36 8.91 1.09 -9.99
C SER A 36 9.69 2.40 -9.94
N GLN A 37 11.02 2.36 -10.14
CA GLN A 37 11.85 3.55 -10.12
C GLN A 37 11.64 4.45 -11.35
N GLU A 38 11.43 3.86 -12.53
CA GLU A 38 11.07 4.62 -13.74
C GLU A 38 9.76 5.41 -13.53
N VAL A 39 8.73 4.75 -12.97
CA VAL A 39 7.47 5.41 -12.63
C VAL A 39 7.69 6.49 -11.57
N ALA A 40 8.42 6.21 -10.50
CA ALA A 40 8.71 7.21 -9.47
C ALA A 40 9.41 8.45 -10.06
N ASN A 41 10.42 8.25 -10.92
CA ASN A 41 11.16 9.35 -11.54
C ASN A 41 10.27 10.24 -12.43
N GLU A 42 9.37 9.64 -13.20
CA GLU A 42 8.42 10.38 -14.05
C GLU A 42 7.57 11.33 -13.21
N TYR A 43 6.93 10.80 -12.15
CA TYR A 43 6.01 11.57 -11.33
C TYR A 43 6.71 12.51 -10.36
N ASN A 44 7.91 12.17 -9.88
CA ASN A 44 8.76 13.09 -9.10
C ASN A 44 9.04 14.38 -9.89
N LYS A 45 9.45 14.24 -11.15
CA LYS A 45 9.71 15.39 -12.02
C LYS A 45 8.45 16.22 -12.29
N ARG A 46 7.31 15.56 -12.48
CA ARG A 46 6.05 16.23 -12.85
C ARG A 46 5.42 16.99 -11.69
N PHE A 47 5.55 16.49 -10.47
CA PHE A 47 4.86 17.01 -9.29
C PHE A 47 5.79 17.61 -8.23
N ASP A 48 7.09 17.69 -8.52
CA ASP A 48 8.12 18.19 -7.61
C ASP A 48 8.07 17.50 -6.23
N VAL A 49 8.02 16.17 -6.24
CA VAL A 49 8.01 15.31 -5.05
C VAL A 49 9.17 14.32 -5.10
N HIS A 50 9.39 13.58 -4.00
CA HIS A 50 10.43 12.57 -3.95
C HIS A 50 9.86 11.22 -3.52
N MET A 51 9.74 10.30 -4.46
CA MET A 51 9.35 8.91 -4.25
C MET A 51 10.46 8.00 -4.77
N GLN A 52 10.58 6.80 -4.22
CA GLN A 52 11.54 5.78 -4.62
C GLN A 52 10.82 4.53 -5.12
N GLY A 53 11.44 3.81 -6.06
CA GLY A 53 10.96 2.52 -6.52
C GLY A 53 11.45 1.38 -5.63
N GLU A 54 10.58 0.39 -5.39
CA GLU A 54 10.89 -0.85 -4.67
C GLU A 54 10.47 -2.08 -5.45
N ASP A 55 11.10 -3.23 -5.14
CA ASP A 55 10.73 -4.53 -5.67
C ASP A 55 9.86 -5.29 -4.66
N PHE A 56 8.66 -5.67 -5.07
CA PHE A 56 7.76 -6.52 -4.29
C PHE A 56 7.45 -7.84 -5.00
N GLY A 57 8.33 -8.29 -5.88
CA GLY A 57 8.21 -9.54 -6.63
C GLY A 57 8.54 -10.81 -5.84
N SER A 58 9.10 -10.68 -4.63
CA SER A 58 9.47 -11.83 -3.80
C SER A 58 9.06 -11.65 -2.35
N LYS A 59 8.83 -12.78 -1.64
CA LYS A 59 8.58 -12.77 -0.20
C LYS A 59 9.69 -12.05 0.58
N LYS A 60 10.95 -12.26 0.17
CA LYS A 60 12.11 -11.65 0.82
C LYS A 60 12.09 -10.13 0.70
N SER A 61 11.81 -9.60 -0.49
CA SER A 61 11.76 -8.14 -0.71
C SER A 61 10.58 -7.52 0.04
N ILE A 62 9.42 -8.18 0.07
CA ILE A 62 8.26 -7.75 0.86
C ILE A 62 8.62 -7.64 2.35
N LEU A 63 9.17 -8.70 2.94
CA LEU A 63 9.53 -8.71 4.36
C LEU A 63 10.55 -7.62 4.70
N LYS A 64 11.57 -7.44 3.87
CA LYS A 64 12.56 -6.37 4.04
C LYS A 64 11.92 -4.98 4.05
N SER A 65 10.97 -4.72 3.16
CA SER A 65 10.25 -3.44 3.12
C SER A 65 9.39 -3.24 4.36
N LEU A 66 8.74 -4.30 4.85
CA LEU A 66 7.92 -4.23 6.06
C LEU A 66 8.71 -3.93 7.34
N GLU A 67 10.00 -4.28 7.40
CA GLU A 67 10.87 -3.97 8.57
C GLU A 67 10.98 -2.47 8.82
N THR A 68 10.92 -1.65 7.79
CA THR A 68 11.08 -0.19 7.86
C THR A 68 9.78 0.58 7.66
N SER A 69 8.66 -0.12 7.43
CA SER A 69 7.37 0.51 7.15
C SER A 69 6.67 0.99 8.41
N ASP A 70 6.35 2.27 8.47
CA ASP A 70 5.40 2.81 9.46
C ASP A 70 3.96 2.77 8.92
N VAL A 71 3.79 2.99 7.62
CA VAL A 71 2.51 2.95 6.90
C VAL A 71 2.61 2.05 5.68
N VAL A 72 1.63 1.17 5.53
CA VAL A 72 1.48 0.29 4.37
C VAL A 72 0.15 0.55 3.68
N MET A 73 0.16 0.65 2.35
CA MET A 73 -1.05 0.81 1.55
C MET A 73 -1.08 -0.22 0.41
N GLY A 74 -2.14 -0.99 0.35
CA GLY A 74 -2.42 -1.92 -0.75
C GLY A 74 -3.24 -1.23 -1.83
N THR A 75 -2.69 -1.12 -3.03
CA THR A 75 -3.34 -0.52 -4.21
C THR A 75 -3.25 -1.41 -5.43
N ALA A 76 -3.02 -2.70 -5.22
CA ALA A 76 -2.94 -3.69 -6.28
C ALA A 76 -4.31 -3.95 -6.92
N LYS A 77 -4.30 -4.70 -8.02
CA LYS A 77 -5.50 -5.09 -8.75
C LYS A 77 -6.52 -5.76 -7.84
N ALA A 78 -7.79 -5.41 -8.00
CA ALA A 78 -8.91 -6.01 -7.26
C ALA A 78 -8.92 -7.54 -7.37
N GLY A 79 -9.23 -8.20 -6.23
CA GLY A 79 -9.28 -9.65 -6.15
C GLY A 79 -7.92 -10.34 -6.06
N ILE A 80 -6.83 -9.59 -5.83
CA ILE A 80 -5.49 -10.15 -5.65
C ILE A 80 -4.98 -9.82 -4.25
N GLN A 81 -4.74 -10.87 -3.44
CA GLN A 81 -4.09 -10.70 -2.14
C GLN A 81 -2.58 -10.50 -2.31
N ILE A 82 -2.06 -9.42 -1.75
CA ILE A 82 -0.64 -9.03 -1.80
C ILE A 82 0.09 -9.23 -0.48
N LEU A 83 -0.62 -9.07 0.63
CA LEU A 83 -0.08 -9.28 1.97
C LEU A 83 -0.95 -10.23 2.79
N SER A 84 -0.30 -11.20 3.44
CA SER A 84 -0.94 -12.09 4.42
C SER A 84 -0.77 -11.53 5.84
N LYS A 85 -1.57 -12.05 6.78
CA LYS A 85 -1.39 -11.78 8.22
C LYS A 85 0.02 -12.13 8.69
N ASP A 86 0.62 -13.19 8.17
CA ASP A 86 1.97 -13.60 8.55
C ASP A 86 3.05 -12.62 8.10
N HIS A 87 2.85 -11.93 6.97
CA HIS A 87 3.68 -10.80 6.60
C HIS A 87 3.54 -9.65 7.62
N LEU A 88 2.31 -9.28 7.96
CA LEU A 88 2.04 -8.15 8.86
C LEU A 88 2.50 -8.37 10.30
N LYS A 89 2.48 -9.62 10.80
CA LYS A 89 3.03 -9.98 12.12
C LYS A 89 4.52 -9.65 12.27
N GLN A 90 5.25 -9.55 11.17
CA GLN A 90 6.69 -9.26 11.16
C GLN A 90 7.00 -7.75 11.03
N ALA A 91 6.01 -6.92 10.77
CA ALA A 91 6.15 -5.49 10.57
C ALA A 91 6.18 -4.73 11.91
N LYS A 92 7.35 -4.72 12.56
CA LYS A 92 7.53 -4.22 13.94
C LYS A 92 7.27 -2.73 14.12
N ARG A 93 7.37 -1.92 13.07
CA ARG A 93 7.21 -0.46 13.13
C ARG A 93 5.84 0.02 12.70
N MET A 94 5.10 -0.82 11.99
CA MET A 94 3.85 -0.47 11.32
C MET A 94 2.78 0.02 12.29
N ILE A 95 2.21 1.18 11.98
CA ILE A 95 1.16 1.83 12.76
C ILE A 95 -0.16 1.98 11.99
N VAL A 96 -0.11 1.97 10.64
CA VAL A 96 -1.29 2.05 9.78
C VAL A 96 -1.17 1.06 8.62
N VAL A 97 -2.26 0.37 8.34
CA VAL A 97 -2.42 -0.51 7.17
C VAL A 97 -3.70 -0.12 6.44
N ALA A 98 -3.60 0.30 5.20
CA ALA A 98 -4.74 0.66 4.36
C ALA A 98 -4.85 -0.29 3.16
N ASP A 99 -6.06 -0.73 2.83
CA ASP A 99 -6.34 -1.53 1.64
C ASP A 99 -7.46 -0.89 0.83
N VAL A 100 -7.20 -0.57 -0.44
CA VAL A 100 -8.21 0.00 -1.34
C VAL A 100 -9.02 -1.07 -2.06
N ASN A 101 -8.68 -2.35 -1.89
CA ASN A 101 -9.37 -3.46 -2.55
C ASN A 101 -10.64 -3.84 -1.78
N ALA A 102 -11.80 -3.75 -2.44
CA ALA A 102 -13.10 -4.18 -1.90
C ALA A 102 -13.58 -5.53 -2.48
N VAL A 103 -12.83 -6.15 -3.36
CA VAL A 103 -13.20 -7.43 -4.03
C VAL A 103 -12.42 -8.59 -3.42
N PRO A 104 -13.11 -9.61 -2.87
CA PRO A 104 -12.42 -10.78 -2.33
C PRO A 104 -11.65 -11.59 -3.41
N PRO A 105 -10.48 -12.16 -3.05
CA PRO A 105 -9.77 -11.95 -1.81
C PRO A 105 -9.27 -10.50 -1.68
N LEU A 106 -9.36 -9.93 -0.47
CA LEU A 106 -8.88 -8.57 -0.22
C LEU A 106 -7.36 -8.50 -0.41
N GLY A 107 -6.87 -7.31 -0.74
CA GLY A 107 -5.45 -7.12 -1.01
C GLY A 107 -4.56 -7.38 0.21
N ILE A 108 -5.05 -7.01 1.40
CA ILE A 108 -4.34 -7.21 2.67
C ILE A 108 -5.21 -8.04 3.61
N GLU A 109 -4.74 -9.25 3.91
CA GLU A 109 -5.45 -10.17 4.80
C GLU A 109 -5.57 -9.58 6.22
N GLY A 110 -6.80 -9.56 6.74
CA GLY A 110 -7.11 -9.07 8.08
C GLY A 110 -7.54 -7.61 8.13
N VAL A 111 -7.50 -6.88 7.01
CA VAL A 111 -8.12 -5.56 6.88
C VAL A 111 -9.49 -5.72 6.23
N SER A 112 -10.56 -5.37 6.93
CA SER A 112 -11.92 -5.40 6.38
C SER A 112 -12.20 -4.15 5.57
N VAL A 113 -13.06 -4.27 4.55
CA VAL A 113 -13.49 -3.12 3.73
C VAL A 113 -14.13 -1.98 4.52
N ASN A 114 -14.71 -2.29 5.67
CA ASN A 114 -15.36 -1.33 6.57
C ASN A 114 -14.46 -0.83 7.71
N ASP A 115 -13.21 -1.28 7.81
CA ASP A 115 -12.32 -0.86 8.90
C ASP A 115 -12.04 0.65 8.80
N MET A 116 -12.28 1.36 9.90
CA MET A 116 -12.09 2.81 10.02
C MET A 116 -11.19 3.11 11.22
N GLY A 117 -9.94 2.64 11.16
CA GLY A 117 -8.98 2.75 12.25
C GLY A 117 -9.09 1.60 13.27
N LYS A 118 -9.65 0.46 12.88
CA LYS A 118 -9.73 -0.72 13.74
C LYS A 118 -8.34 -1.24 14.08
N GLU A 119 -8.10 -1.50 15.37
CA GLU A 119 -6.86 -2.12 15.82
C GLU A 119 -6.71 -3.55 15.27
N LEU A 120 -5.60 -3.80 14.60
CA LEU A 120 -5.23 -5.13 14.10
C LEU A 120 -4.39 -5.84 15.16
N GLU A 121 -5.05 -6.58 16.05
CA GLU A 121 -4.46 -7.24 17.22
C GLU A 121 -3.31 -8.19 16.87
N PHE A 122 -3.26 -8.71 15.64
CA PHE A 122 -2.20 -9.61 15.17
C PHE A 122 -0.93 -8.88 14.73
N THR A 123 -0.92 -7.55 14.68
CA THR A 123 0.27 -6.77 14.36
C THR A 123 1.02 -6.35 15.64
N PRO A 124 2.37 -6.26 15.63
CA PRO A 124 3.15 -5.99 16.84
C PRO A 124 2.78 -4.70 17.59
N LYS A 125 2.34 -3.67 16.86
CA LYS A 125 1.94 -2.37 17.42
C LYS A 125 0.43 -2.13 17.36
N LYS A 126 -0.37 -3.16 17.13
CA LYS A 126 -1.82 -3.02 16.93
C LYS A 126 -2.16 -1.95 15.91
N ALA A 127 -1.56 -2.07 14.72
CA ALA A 127 -1.72 -1.08 13.65
C ALA A 127 -3.20 -0.80 13.36
N ALA A 128 -3.52 0.44 13.04
CA ALA A 128 -4.87 0.82 12.62
C ALA A 128 -5.15 0.33 11.19
N GLY A 129 -6.17 -0.50 11.03
CA GLY A 129 -6.68 -0.97 9.74
C GLY A 129 -7.62 0.05 9.11
N ILE A 130 -7.43 0.34 7.83
CA ILE A 130 -8.28 1.23 7.03
C ILE A 130 -8.70 0.48 5.77
N GLY A 131 -10.00 0.19 5.67
CA GLY A 131 -10.57 -0.51 4.53
C GLY A 131 -11.01 0.42 3.39
N ALA A 132 -11.31 -0.17 2.25
CA ALA A 132 -11.64 0.56 1.03
C ALA A 132 -12.83 1.54 1.19
N LEU A 133 -13.84 1.17 1.97
CA LEU A 133 -15.02 2.02 2.18
C LEU A 133 -14.78 3.18 3.16
N ALA A 134 -13.69 3.12 3.92
CA ALA A 134 -13.27 4.20 4.82
C ALA A 134 -12.45 5.29 4.13
N ILE A 135 -12.00 5.04 2.88
CA ILE A 135 -11.22 6.00 2.09
C ILE A 135 -12.17 6.82 1.22
N PRO A 136 -12.39 8.11 1.50
CA PRO A 136 -13.33 8.94 0.73
C PRO A 136 -12.97 9.00 -0.76
N GLY A 137 -13.97 8.83 -1.62
CA GLY A 137 -13.83 8.93 -3.07
C GLY A 137 -13.31 7.68 -3.78
N ILE A 138 -12.87 6.66 -3.06
CA ILE A 138 -12.42 5.39 -3.67
C ILE A 138 -13.57 4.38 -3.77
N GLY A 139 -14.49 4.38 -2.81
CA GLY A 139 -15.60 3.43 -2.74
C GLY A 139 -16.41 3.28 -4.05
N PRO A 140 -16.83 4.35 -4.73
CA PRO A 140 -17.58 4.25 -5.98
C PRO A 140 -16.80 3.64 -7.14
N PHE A 141 -15.49 3.87 -7.20
CA PHE A 141 -14.62 3.36 -8.26
C PHE A 141 -14.30 1.86 -8.11
N ILE A 142 -14.29 1.37 -6.87
CA ILE A 142 -13.99 -0.04 -6.58
C ILE A 142 -15.23 -0.92 -6.82
N VAL A 143 -16.43 -0.40 -6.53
CA VAL A 143 -17.70 -1.13 -6.71
C VAL A 143 -18.16 -1.12 -8.17
N ALA A 144 -17.74 -0.13 -8.96
CA ALA A 144 -18.10 0.03 -10.38
C ALA A 144 -17.10 -0.59 -11.35
N GLY A 145 -16.21 -1.46 -10.90
CA GLY A 145 -15.32 -2.23 -11.76
C GLY A 145 -16.12 -3.08 -12.76
N PRO A 146 -15.63 -3.24 -14.00
CA PRO A 146 -16.30 -4.03 -15.02
C PRO A 146 -16.44 -5.49 -14.63
#